data_b7a58c14f1e34fec4b551e2671d1eacf
#
_entry.id   b7a58c14f1e34fec4b551e2671d1eacf
#
_cell.length_a   1.000
_cell.length_b   1.000
_cell.length_c   1.000
_cell.angle_alpha   90.00
_cell.angle_beta   90.00
_cell.angle_gamma   90.00
#
_symmetry.space_group_name_H-M   'P 1'
#
loop_
_entity.id
_entity.type
_entity.pdbx_description
1 polymer ?
#
loop_
_entity_poly.entity_id
_entity_poly.type
_entity_poly.pdbx_seq_one_letter_code
_entity_poly.pdbx_strand_id
1 'polypeptide(L)'
;EKDAKGQFLLTSTAIIKANLLLYIYGFFDPNIDLKNRDDEILLNMDQKDYINIMEKLMQESQMISKVVALRKAGYSPEISGRGILINGILDNSPAKNKLLPGDVIIKIDEQPVYTLEDFSEIVRSYNSSQIVRITFLRDNSTYSTSIPLIELPNTDDKTERIGIGVYADTKDLQCRFPLKIEINLEKIKGPSAGLMIALEVLNQLTENDLSSSLLIAGTGNLSIDGRITEVDGIKQKIISAKKHKADVFLVPQKNYPEALKFSHGIRIIPVDDFDDAIMKLIKL
;
A
#
# COMPACT_ATOMS: atom_id res chain seq x y z
N GLU A 1 26.15 -5.03 -0.47
CA GLU A 1 25.14 -5.97 0.05
C GLU A 1 25.62 -6.55 1.36
N LYS A 2 24.72 -6.63 2.33
CA LYS A 2 24.99 -7.23 3.64
C LYS A 2 24.90 -8.75 3.50
N ASP A 3 25.82 -9.48 4.13
CA ASP A 3 25.77 -10.94 4.27
C ASP A 3 24.68 -11.31 5.31
N ALA A 4 23.40 -11.13 4.93
CA ALA A 4 22.28 -11.54 5.77
C ALA A 4 22.15 -13.06 5.72
N LYS A 5 21.98 -13.70 6.89
CA LYS A 5 21.82 -15.16 6.99
C LYS A 5 20.42 -15.63 6.60
N GLY A 6 19.41 -14.77 6.71
CA GLY A 6 18.05 -15.01 6.26
C GLY A 6 17.70 -14.18 5.03
N GLN A 7 16.48 -14.30 4.55
CA GLN A 7 16.02 -13.65 3.31
C GLN A 7 14.58 -13.20 3.41
N PHE A 8 14.26 -12.08 2.74
CA PHE A 8 12.91 -11.64 2.50
C PHE A 8 12.43 -12.08 1.11
N LEU A 9 11.34 -12.83 1.05
CA LEU A 9 10.75 -13.32 -0.19
C LEU A 9 9.53 -12.49 -0.59
N LEU A 10 9.55 -11.99 -1.81
CA LEU A 10 8.37 -11.41 -2.44
C LEU A 10 7.46 -12.51 -2.96
N THR A 11 6.16 -12.36 -2.74
CA THR A 11 5.15 -13.26 -3.29
C THR A 11 4.27 -12.51 -4.30
N SER A 12 4.03 -13.14 -5.44
CA SER A 12 3.17 -12.60 -6.49
C SER A 12 2.15 -13.62 -6.95
N THR A 13 1.02 -13.15 -7.46
CA THR A 13 0.00 -13.96 -8.12
C THR A 13 -0.05 -13.64 -9.60
N ALA A 14 -0.22 -14.65 -10.43
CA ALA A 14 -0.45 -14.46 -11.85
C ALA A 14 -1.97 -14.50 -12.15
N ILE A 15 -2.46 -13.46 -12.81
CA ILE A 15 -3.84 -13.40 -13.31
C ILE A 15 -3.77 -13.65 -14.81
N ILE A 16 -4.44 -14.70 -15.28
CA ILE A 16 -4.48 -15.09 -16.70
C ILE A 16 -5.92 -15.26 -17.17
N LYS A 17 -6.20 -14.88 -18.41
CA LYS A 17 -7.49 -15.20 -19.02
C LYS A 17 -7.60 -16.70 -19.23
N ALA A 18 -8.61 -17.32 -18.63
CA ALA A 18 -8.86 -18.74 -18.81
C ALA A 18 -9.47 -19.00 -20.19
N ASN A 19 -8.88 -19.91 -20.95
CA ASN A 19 -9.56 -20.59 -22.04
C ASN A 19 -10.35 -21.79 -21.46
N LEU A 20 -11.14 -22.48 -22.30
CA LEU A 20 -11.99 -23.59 -21.85
C LEU A 20 -11.19 -24.69 -21.11
N LEU A 21 -9.99 -25.01 -21.56
CA LEU A 21 -9.15 -26.05 -20.94
C LEU A 21 -8.64 -25.59 -19.57
N LEU A 22 -8.15 -24.34 -19.46
CA LEU A 22 -7.71 -23.74 -18.20
C LEU A 22 -8.87 -23.57 -17.21
N TYR A 23 -10.07 -23.24 -17.71
CA TYR A 23 -11.27 -23.16 -16.90
C TYR A 23 -11.63 -24.52 -16.28
N ILE A 24 -11.67 -25.59 -17.10
CA ILE A 24 -11.91 -26.95 -16.62
C ILE A 24 -10.80 -27.38 -15.64
N TYR A 25 -9.54 -27.14 -15.97
CA TYR A 25 -8.41 -27.46 -15.07
C TYR A 25 -8.50 -26.73 -13.73
N GLY A 26 -8.93 -25.46 -13.72
CA GLY A 26 -9.11 -24.66 -12.52
C GLY A 26 -10.15 -25.22 -11.54
N PHE A 27 -11.10 -26.04 -11.99
CA PHE A 27 -12.01 -26.75 -11.10
C PHE A 27 -11.35 -27.89 -10.31
N PHE A 28 -10.30 -28.47 -10.85
CA PHE A 28 -9.64 -29.64 -10.26
C PHE A 28 -8.37 -29.28 -9.48
N ASP A 29 -7.76 -28.12 -9.76
CA ASP A 29 -6.57 -27.67 -9.04
C ASP A 29 -6.96 -26.69 -7.90
N PRO A 30 -6.84 -27.11 -6.63
CA PRO A 30 -7.19 -26.28 -5.48
C PRO A 30 -6.32 -25.01 -5.35
N ASN A 31 -5.23 -24.90 -6.11
CA ASN A 31 -4.33 -23.74 -6.11
C ASN A 31 -4.79 -22.63 -7.07
N ILE A 32 -5.78 -22.91 -7.92
CA ILE A 32 -6.35 -21.96 -8.86
C ILE A 32 -7.66 -21.42 -8.31
N ASP A 33 -7.84 -20.12 -8.36
CA ASP A 33 -9.12 -19.47 -8.09
C ASP A 33 -9.71 -18.98 -9.40
N LEU A 34 -10.90 -19.45 -9.72
CA LEU A 34 -11.68 -18.98 -10.84
C LEU A 34 -12.50 -17.76 -10.39
N LYS A 35 -12.26 -16.62 -10.99
CA LYS A 35 -12.98 -15.37 -10.73
C LYS A 35 -13.80 -14.97 -11.94
N ASN A 36 -15.00 -14.42 -11.69
CA ASN A 36 -15.78 -13.81 -12.77
C ASN A 36 -15.13 -12.52 -13.22
N ARG A 37 -15.14 -12.30 -14.54
CA ARG A 37 -14.60 -11.08 -15.14
C ARG A 37 -15.32 -9.81 -14.67
N ASP A 38 -16.61 -9.91 -14.38
CA ASP A 38 -17.46 -8.77 -14.03
C ASP A 38 -17.26 -8.31 -12.57
N ASP A 39 -16.65 -9.15 -11.73
CA ASP A 39 -16.41 -8.84 -10.32
C ASP A 39 -15.16 -7.95 -10.10
N GLU A 40 -14.32 -7.78 -11.11
CA GLU A 40 -13.11 -6.97 -11.02
C GLU A 40 -13.08 -5.88 -12.11
N ILE A 41 -13.24 -4.62 -11.71
CA ILE A 41 -13.23 -3.44 -12.61
C ILE A 41 -11.97 -3.42 -13.48
N LEU A 42 -10.82 -3.81 -12.94
CA LEU A 42 -9.54 -3.85 -13.65
C LEU A 42 -9.47 -4.94 -14.72
N LEU A 43 -10.25 -6.02 -14.64
CA LEU A 43 -10.26 -7.10 -15.63
C LEU A 43 -11.08 -6.76 -16.89
N ASN A 44 -11.90 -5.70 -16.84
CA ASN A 44 -12.63 -5.20 -18.00
C ASN A 44 -11.79 -4.29 -18.91
N MET A 45 -10.58 -3.93 -18.45
CA MET A 45 -9.63 -3.13 -19.25
C MET A 45 -8.90 -3.99 -20.28
N ASP A 46 -8.32 -3.33 -21.29
CA ASP A 46 -7.37 -4.01 -22.17
C ASP A 46 -6.15 -4.51 -21.37
N GLN A 47 -5.64 -5.68 -21.72
CA GLN A 47 -4.52 -6.31 -21.01
C GLN A 47 -3.28 -5.40 -20.98
N LYS A 48 -3.07 -4.62 -22.03
CA LYS A 48 -1.96 -3.66 -22.10
C LYS A 48 -2.12 -2.53 -21.10
N ASP A 49 -3.33 -2.00 -20.96
CA ASP A 49 -3.62 -0.91 -20.02
C ASP A 49 -3.52 -1.40 -18.58
N TYR A 50 -4.01 -2.60 -18.29
CA TYR A 50 -3.82 -3.25 -16.99
C TYR A 50 -2.34 -3.40 -16.63
N ILE A 51 -1.52 -3.88 -17.55
CA ILE A 51 -0.08 -4.05 -17.36
C ILE A 51 0.59 -2.71 -17.06
N ASN A 52 0.28 -1.66 -17.83
CA ASN A 52 0.84 -0.33 -17.65
C ASN A 52 0.48 0.27 -16.28
N ILE A 53 -0.78 0.08 -15.82
CA ILE A 53 -1.22 0.53 -14.50
C ILE A 53 -0.46 -0.23 -13.40
N MET A 54 -0.35 -1.55 -13.51
CA MET A 54 0.36 -2.36 -12.51
C MET A 54 1.85 -2.05 -12.45
N GLU A 55 2.47 -1.70 -13.57
CA GLU A 55 3.87 -1.24 -13.61
C GLU A 55 4.02 0.11 -12.91
N LYS A 56 3.13 1.05 -13.17
CA LYS A 56 3.13 2.36 -12.50
C LYS A 56 2.94 2.22 -11.00
N LEU A 57 1.98 1.40 -10.56
CA LEU A 57 1.73 1.12 -9.15
C LEU A 57 2.94 0.44 -8.48
N MET A 58 3.66 -0.43 -9.18
CA MET A 58 4.89 -1.01 -8.67
C MET A 58 6.01 0.03 -8.52
N GLN A 59 6.19 0.92 -9.50
CA GLN A 59 7.18 2.00 -9.40
C GLN A 59 6.91 2.92 -8.20
N GLU A 60 5.65 3.29 -7.99
CA GLU A 60 5.22 4.08 -6.84
C GLU A 60 5.43 3.32 -5.53
N SER A 61 5.08 2.04 -5.47
CA SER A 61 5.31 1.18 -4.31
C SER A 61 6.80 1.06 -3.96
N GLN A 62 7.70 0.93 -4.95
CA GLN A 62 9.14 0.94 -4.72
C GLN A 62 9.63 2.29 -4.17
N MET A 63 9.08 3.40 -4.67
CA MET A 63 9.41 4.74 -4.20
C MET A 63 8.99 4.91 -2.73
N ILE A 64 7.75 4.58 -2.39
CA ILE A 64 7.21 4.62 -1.04
C ILE A 64 8.02 3.71 -0.10
N SER A 65 8.35 2.50 -0.53
CA SER A 65 9.13 1.55 0.26
C SER A 65 10.51 2.11 0.63
N LYS A 66 11.18 2.77 -0.31
CA LYS A 66 12.46 3.46 -0.06
C LYS A 66 12.30 4.59 0.95
N VAL A 67 11.24 5.42 0.83
CA VAL A 67 10.96 6.52 1.76
C VAL A 67 10.78 5.98 3.18
N VAL A 68 9.89 5.00 3.36
CA VAL A 68 9.57 4.44 4.67
C VAL A 68 10.81 3.78 5.31
N ALA A 69 11.54 2.96 4.55
CA ALA A 69 12.73 2.30 5.04
C ALA A 69 13.86 3.30 5.41
N LEU A 70 14.09 4.31 4.57
CA LEU A 70 15.10 5.35 4.81
C LEU A 70 14.77 6.16 6.06
N ARG A 71 13.51 6.59 6.24
CA ARG A 71 13.07 7.30 7.44
C ARG A 71 13.30 6.45 8.69
N LYS A 72 12.96 5.17 8.63
CA LYS A 72 13.18 4.24 9.73
C LYS A 72 14.66 4.03 10.04
N ALA A 73 15.53 4.09 9.04
CA ALA A 73 16.98 4.04 9.19
C ALA A 73 17.61 5.40 9.60
N GLY A 74 16.80 6.44 9.86
CA GLY A 74 17.28 7.76 10.31
C GLY A 74 17.66 8.74 9.20
N TYR A 75 17.36 8.43 7.94
CA TYR A 75 17.57 9.34 6.82
C TYR A 75 16.33 10.19 6.55
N SER A 76 16.53 11.34 5.89
CA SER A 76 15.45 12.29 5.54
C SER A 76 15.32 12.40 4.02
N PRO A 77 14.58 11.49 3.34
CA PRO A 77 14.27 11.65 1.94
C PRO A 77 13.40 12.88 1.70
N GLU A 78 13.69 13.64 0.65
CA GLU A 78 12.84 14.76 0.24
C GLU A 78 11.67 14.24 -0.58
N ILE A 79 10.45 14.67 -0.22
CA ILE A 79 9.22 14.30 -0.89
C ILE A 79 8.57 15.56 -1.45
N SER A 80 8.07 15.46 -2.66
CA SER A 80 7.32 16.52 -3.31
C SER A 80 6.17 15.97 -4.15
N GLY A 81 5.19 16.83 -4.42
CA GLY A 81 4.03 16.49 -5.23
C GLY A 81 3.35 17.74 -5.79
N ARG A 82 2.21 17.54 -6.42
CA ARG A 82 1.40 18.62 -7.01
C ARG A 82 0.02 18.73 -6.41
N GLY A 83 -0.14 18.36 -5.16
CA GLY A 83 -1.42 18.32 -4.47
C GLY A 83 -1.91 16.89 -4.23
N ILE A 84 -3.17 16.75 -3.85
CA ILE A 84 -3.78 15.49 -3.45
C ILE A 84 -4.84 15.09 -4.46
N LEU A 85 -4.61 13.98 -5.14
CA LEU A 85 -5.55 13.37 -6.05
C LEU A 85 -6.60 12.59 -5.28
N ILE A 86 -7.86 12.92 -5.45
CA ILE A 86 -8.98 12.18 -4.87
C ILE A 86 -9.27 10.96 -5.75
N ASN A 87 -9.18 9.76 -5.14
CA ASN A 87 -9.50 8.49 -5.80
C ASN A 87 -10.91 8.00 -5.48
N GLY A 88 -11.45 8.40 -4.32
CA GLY A 88 -12.78 8.00 -3.89
C GLY A 88 -13.25 8.82 -2.68
N ILE A 89 -14.53 8.70 -2.36
CA ILE A 89 -15.18 9.44 -1.27
C ILE A 89 -15.95 8.43 -0.42
N LEU A 90 -15.78 8.50 0.90
CA LEU A 90 -16.53 7.67 1.84
C LEU A 90 -18.02 7.99 1.78
N ASP A 91 -18.88 7.00 1.95
CA ASP A 91 -20.34 7.17 1.86
C ASP A 91 -20.91 8.21 2.83
N ASN A 92 -20.35 8.29 4.03
CA ASN A 92 -20.75 9.24 5.08
C ASN A 92 -19.89 10.51 5.10
N SER A 93 -19.12 10.77 4.05
CA SER A 93 -18.24 11.93 3.99
C SER A 93 -19.01 13.23 3.73
N PRO A 94 -18.70 14.33 4.45
CA PRO A 94 -19.20 15.65 4.13
C PRO A 94 -18.64 16.23 2.82
N ALA A 95 -17.64 15.58 2.22
CA ALA A 95 -17.13 15.88 0.89
C ALA A 95 -18.04 15.35 -0.23
N LYS A 96 -18.98 14.43 0.09
CA LYS A 96 -19.92 13.86 -0.88
C LYS A 96 -20.73 14.98 -1.56
N ASN A 97 -20.85 14.92 -2.88
CA ASN A 97 -21.46 15.95 -3.73
C ASN A 97 -20.73 17.32 -3.82
N LYS A 98 -19.58 17.47 -3.17
CA LYS A 98 -18.73 18.67 -3.25
C LYS A 98 -17.45 18.41 -4.03
N LEU A 99 -16.83 17.28 -3.76
CA LEU A 99 -15.64 16.77 -4.43
C LEU A 99 -16.00 15.53 -5.28
N LEU A 100 -15.18 15.23 -6.25
CA LEU A 100 -15.33 14.08 -7.15
C LEU A 100 -13.98 13.33 -7.26
N PRO A 101 -13.98 12.03 -7.54
CA PRO A 101 -12.79 11.35 -7.98
C PRO A 101 -12.17 12.05 -9.20
N GLY A 102 -10.85 12.25 -9.17
CA GLY A 102 -10.12 13.02 -10.16
C GLY A 102 -9.83 14.47 -9.78
N ASP A 103 -10.51 15.04 -8.78
CA ASP A 103 -10.16 16.36 -8.23
C ASP A 103 -8.77 16.33 -7.59
N VAL A 104 -8.03 17.44 -7.69
CA VAL A 104 -6.72 17.57 -7.06
C VAL A 104 -6.76 18.72 -6.06
N ILE A 105 -6.73 18.42 -4.76
CA ILE A 105 -6.68 19.43 -3.70
C ILE A 105 -5.30 20.09 -3.72
N ILE A 106 -5.28 21.41 -3.73
CA ILE A 106 -4.05 22.22 -3.80
C ILE A 106 -3.89 23.18 -2.60
N LYS A 107 -4.97 23.44 -1.83
CA LYS A 107 -4.91 24.25 -0.60
C LYS A 107 -5.97 23.79 0.41
N ILE A 108 -5.66 23.96 1.69
CA ILE A 108 -6.61 23.98 2.80
C ILE A 108 -6.55 25.37 3.41
N ASP A 109 -7.70 26.07 3.44
CA ASP A 109 -7.78 27.50 3.74
C ASP A 109 -6.77 28.27 2.83
N GLU A 110 -5.82 28.98 3.41
CA GLU A 110 -4.79 29.67 2.64
C GLU A 110 -3.46 28.88 2.54
N GLN A 111 -3.37 27.70 3.18
CA GLN A 111 -2.14 26.91 3.23
C GLN A 111 -2.04 26.02 1.99
N PRO A 112 -0.96 26.08 1.21
CA PRO A 112 -0.76 25.21 0.06
C PRO A 112 -0.51 23.77 0.51
N VAL A 113 -0.98 22.82 -0.29
CA VAL A 113 -0.82 21.39 -0.06
C VAL A 113 -0.18 20.78 -1.31
N TYR A 114 0.96 20.14 -1.12
CA TYR A 114 1.72 19.49 -2.19
C TYR A 114 1.68 17.98 -2.07
N THR A 115 1.61 17.46 -0.83
CA THR A 115 1.64 16.03 -0.52
C THR A 115 0.54 15.66 0.45
N LEU A 116 0.23 14.37 0.52
CA LEU A 116 -0.73 13.83 1.50
C LEU A 116 -0.23 14.05 2.96
N GLU A 117 1.09 14.16 3.15
CA GLU A 117 1.67 14.47 4.44
C GLU A 117 1.36 15.91 4.85
N ASP A 118 1.58 16.89 3.95
CA ASP A 118 1.24 18.29 4.20
C ASP A 118 -0.23 18.41 4.60
N PHE A 119 -1.12 17.74 3.86
CA PHE A 119 -2.55 17.70 4.17
C PHE A 119 -2.81 17.17 5.58
N SER A 120 -2.19 16.05 5.91
CA SER A 120 -2.38 15.39 7.20
C SER A 120 -1.84 16.25 8.35
N GLU A 121 -0.71 16.93 8.17
CA GLU A 121 -0.14 17.85 9.17
C GLU A 121 -1.04 19.06 9.40
N ILE A 122 -1.52 19.68 8.31
CA ILE A 122 -2.43 20.80 8.41
C ILE A 122 -3.71 20.38 9.15
N VAL A 123 -4.34 19.28 8.74
CA VAL A 123 -5.60 18.79 9.32
C VAL A 123 -5.45 18.44 10.81
N ARG A 124 -4.30 17.92 11.24
CA ARG A 124 -4.03 17.65 12.68
C ARG A 124 -4.07 18.90 13.56
N SER A 125 -3.88 20.09 13.00
CA SER A 125 -3.96 21.35 13.74
C SER A 125 -5.40 21.83 13.99
N TYR A 126 -6.40 21.19 13.39
CA TYR A 126 -7.81 21.52 13.50
C TYR A 126 -8.55 20.54 14.43
N ASN A 127 -9.72 20.96 14.92
CA ASN A 127 -10.62 20.11 15.67
C ASN A 127 -11.65 19.42 14.75
N SER A 128 -12.19 18.29 15.19
CA SER A 128 -13.36 17.66 14.59
C SER A 128 -14.53 18.65 14.49
N SER A 129 -15.29 18.57 13.42
CA SER A 129 -16.40 19.47 13.06
C SER A 129 -15.99 20.89 12.62
N GLN A 130 -14.72 21.27 12.67
CA GLN A 130 -14.26 22.55 12.15
C GLN A 130 -14.43 22.56 10.62
N ILE A 131 -14.92 23.70 10.09
CA ILE A 131 -15.12 23.86 8.65
C ILE A 131 -13.84 24.44 8.05
N VAL A 132 -13.29 23.75 7.06
CA VAL A 132 -12.13 24.19 6.29
C VAL A 132 -12.52 24.49 4.84
N ARG A 133 -11.86 25.46 4.24
CA ARG A 133 -12.01 25.76 2.82
C ARG A 133 -11.03 24.89 2.03
N ILE A 134 -11.54 24.03 1.17
CA ILE A 134 -10.74 23.21 0.26
C ILE A 134 -10.72 23.88 -1.10
N THR A 135 -9.52 24.21 -1.60
CA THR A 135 -9.30 24.67 -2.98
C THR A 135 -8.73 23.51 -3.80
N PHE A 136 -9.34 23.24 -4.95
CA PHE A 136 -9.00 22.08 -5.78
C PHE A 136 -9.08 22.41 -7.27
N LEU A 137 -8.40 21.61 -8.05
CA LEU A 137 -8.44 21.62 -9.52
C LEU A 137 -9.41 20.52 -10.01
N ARG A 138 -10.28 20.87 -10.94
CA ARG A 138 -11.14 19.97 -11.70
C ARG A 138 -11.11 20.44 -13.15
N ASP A 139 -10.79 19.56 -14.09
CA ASP A 139 -10.71 19.87 -15.53
C ASP A 139 -9.89 21.15 -15.83
N ASN A 140 -8.71 21.26 -15.17
CA ASN A 140 -7.81 22.41 -15.23
C ASN A 140 -8.37 23.76 -14.72
N SER A 141 -9.56 23.78 -14.13
CA SER A 141 -10.15 24.95 -13.50
C SER A 141 -10.06 24.87 -11.98
N THR A 142 -9.90 26.03 -11.33
CA THR A 142 -9.78 26.11 -9.87
C THR A 142 -11.16 26.35 -9.25
N TYR A 143 -11.51 25.54 -8.27
CA TYR A 143 -12.72 25.64 -7.48
C TYR A 143 -12.40 25.70 -5.99
N SER A 144 -13.36 26.16 -5.19
CA SER A 144 -13.28 26.12 -3.74
C SER A 144 -14.61 25.69 -3.14
N THR A 145 -14.54 24.93 -2.07
CA THR A 145 -15.72 24.52 -1.28
C THR A 145 -15.38 24.44 0.19
N SER A 146 -16.39 24.59 1.03
CA SER A 146 -16.23 24.45 2.49
C SER A 146 -16.71 23.07 2.95
N ILE A 147 -15.83 22.36 3.70
CA ILE A 147 -16.08 20.99 4.16
C ILE A 147 -15.81 20.93 5.65
N PRO A 148 -16.76 20.45 6.49
CA PRO A 148 -16.46 20.14 7.88
C PRO A 148 -15.53 18.94 7.97
N LEU A 149 -14.59 18.99 8.90
CA LEU A 149 -13.74 17.85 9.26
C LEU A 149 -14.54 16.86 10.09
N ILE A 150 -14.31 15.58 9.85
CA ILE A 150 -14.92 14.47 10.58
C ILE A 150 -13.87 13.56 11.19
N GLU A 151 -14.25 12.86 12.22
CA GLU A 151 -13.49 11.72 12.71
C GLU A 151 -13.59 10.61 11.67
N LEU A 152 -12.42 10.13 11.23
CA LEU A 152 -12.35 9.04 10.28
C LEU A 152 -12.48 7.70 11.03
N PRO A 153 -13.13 6.69 10.42
CA PRO A 153 -13.22 5.38 11.04
C PRO A 153 -11.82 4.85 11.35
N ASN A 154 -11.59 4.52 12.60
CA ASN A 154 -10.34 3.90 13.03
C ASN A 154 -10.29 2.47 12.50
N THR A 155 -9.18 2.13 11.88
CA THR A 155 -8.82 0.73 11.62
C THR A 155 -8.09 0.12 12.82
N ASP A 156 -7.56 0.97 13.73
CA ASP A 156 -6.83 0.59 14.94
C ASP A 156 -7.15 1.54 16.09
N ASP A 157 -7.28 1.00 17.29
CA ASP A 157 -7.71 1.65 18.54
C ASP A 157 -6.79 2.78 19.07
N LYS A 158 -5.81 3.26 18.30
CA LYS A 158 -4.71 4.03 18.89
C LYS A 158 -4.72 5.54 18.67
N THR A 159 -5.40 6.10 17.67
CA THR A 159 -5.47 7.56 17.49
C THR A 159 -6.70 7.99 16.69
N GLU A 160 -7.46 8.94 17.26
CA GLU A 160 -8.51 9.65 16.52
C GLU A 160 -7.88 10.35 15.29
N ARG A 161 -8.40 10.05 14.12
CA ARG A 161 -7.94 10.65 12.87
C ARG A 161 -9.02 11.56 12.33
N ILE A 162 -8.64 12.81 12.11
CA ILE A 162 -9.53 13.83 11.53
C ILE A 162 -9.23 13.98 10.04
N GLY A 163 -10.26 14.17 9.24
CA GLY A 163 -10.12 14.36 7.80
C GLY A 163 -11.43 14.76 7.14
N ILE A 164 -11.45 14.79 5.83
CA ILE A 164 -12.63 15.11 5.02
C ILE A 164 -13.36 13.86 4.47
N GLY A 165 -12.90 12.66 4.80
CA GLY A 165 -13.55 11.41 4.39
C GLY A 165 -13.38 11.08 2.91
N VAL A 166 -12.16 11.15 2.41
CA VAL A 166 -11.80 10.76 1.03
C VAL A 166 -10.68 9.74 1.02
N TYR A 167 -10.63 8.92 -0.03
CA TYR A 167 -9.46 8.14 -0.41
C TYR A 167 -8.62 8.99 -1.36
N ALA A 168 -7.35 9.18 -1.04
CA ALA A 168 -6.53 10.09 -1.81
C ALA A 168 -5.05 9.71 -1.75
N ASP A 169 -4.31 10.09 -2.80
CA ASP A 169 -2.87 9.95 -2.93
C ASP A 169 -2.21 11.27 -3.29
N THR A 170 -0.88 11.36 -3.12
CA THR A 170 -0.12 12.52 -3.59
C THR A 170 -0.07 12.52 -5.12
N LYS A 171 -0.55 13.59 -5.73
CA LYS A 171 -0.49 13.79 -7.18
C LYS A 171 0.95 13.99 -7.64
N ASP A 172 1.39 13.21 -8.64
CA ASP A 172 2.73 13.29 -9.23
C ASP A 172 3.85 13.24 -8.16
N LEU A 173 3.74 12.25 -7.25
CA LEU A 173 4.69 12.01 -6.17
C LEU A 173 6.12 11.87 -6.73
N GLN A 174 7.04 12.66 -6.22
CA GLN A 174 8.46 12.59 -6.52
C GLN A 174 9.27 12.51 -5.24
N CYS A 175 10.33 11.72 -5.26
CA CYS A 175 11.20 11.55 -4.10
C CYS A 175 12.67 11.73 -4.52
N ARG A 176 13.42 12.50 -3.73
CA ARG A 176 14.87 12.57 -3.84
C ARG A 176 15.47 11.81 -2.66
N PHE A 177 16.28 10.83 -2.97
CA PHE A 177 16.88 9.95 -1.98
C PHE A 177 18.31 10.39 -1.64
N PRO A 178 18.70 10.38 -0.34
CA PRO A 178 20.07 10.69 0.06
C PRO A 178 21.07 9.58 -0.31
N LEU A 179 20.57 8.39 -0.61
CA LEU A 179 21.35 7.20 -0.99
C LEU A 179 20.84 6.64 -2.31
N LYS A 180 21.75 6.10 -3.12
CA LYS A 180 21.38 5.35 -4.32
C LYS A 180 20.94 3.95 -3.93
N ILE A 181 19.64 3.65 -4.09
CA ILE A 181 19.05 2.35 -3.84
C ILE A 181 18.48 1.81 -5.14
N GLU A 182 19.04 0.72 -5.63
CA GLU A 182 18.56 0.02 -6.83
C GLU A 182 17.72 -1.19 -6.43
N ILE A 183 16.53 -1.28 -6.98
CA ILE A 183 15.60 -2.40 -6.77
C ILE A 183 15.30 -2.99 -8.14
N ASN A 184 15.69 -4.22 -8.36
CA ASN A 184 15.47 -4.92 -9.63
C ASN A 184 14.33 -5.95 -9.48
N LEU A 185 13.14 -5.61 -9.94
CA LEU A 185 11.92 -6.43 -9.88
C LEU A 185 11.22 -6.48 -11.25
N GLU A 186 11.98 -6.74 -12.31
CA GLU A 186 11.49 -6.66 -13.71
C GLU A 186 10.24 -7.50 -13.98
N LYS A 187 10.02 -8.59 -13.27
CA LYS A 187 8.92 -9.54 -13.50
C LYS A 187 7.74 -9.38 -12.57
N ILE A 188 7.86 -8.56 -11.52
CA ILE A 188 6.83 -8.38 -10.49
C ILE A 188 6.12 -7.05 -10.73
N LYS A 189 4.79 -7.08 -10.76
CA LYS A 189 3.94 -5.93 -11.02
C LYS A 189 2.92 -5.76 -9.90
N GLY A 190 2.45 -4.54 -9.70
CA GLY A 190 1.48 -4.21 -8.67
C GLY A 190 2.09 -3.87 -7.30
N PRO A 191 1.34 -3.17 -6.44
CA PRO A 191 1.87 -2.52 -5.24
C PRO A 191 2.04 -3.45 -4.04
N SER A 192 1.53 -4.66 -4.07
CA SER A 192 1.43 -5.58 -2.91
C SER A 192 2.77 -6.10 -2.37
N ALA A 193 3.90 -5.75 -3.01
CA ALA A 193 5.24 -6.07 -2.56
C ALA A 193 5.85 -4.99 -1.62
N GLY A 194 5.19 -3.86 -1.43
CA GLY A 194 5.74 -2.68 -0.75
C GLY A 194 6.30 -2.96 0.64
N LEU A 195 5.56 -3.70 1.47
CA LEU A 195 6.04 -4.12 2.79
C LEU A 195 7.38 -4.85 2.72
N MET A 196 7.46 -5.87 1.85
CA MET A 196 8.64 -6.73 1.79
C MET A 196 9.86 -5.99 1.21
N ILE A 197 9.63 -5.11 0.23
CA ILE A 197 10.65 -4.22 -0.31
C ILE A 197 11.20 -3.31 0.79
N ALA A 198 10.33 -2.67 1.57
CA ALA A 198 10.75 -1.77 2.65
C ALA A 198 11.54 -2.52 3.74
N LEU A 199 11.12 -3.73 4.12
CA LEU A 199 11.84 -4.56 5.09
C LEU A 199 13.22 -4.94 4.58
N GLU A 200 13.35 -5.34 3.32
CA GLU A 200 14.67 -5.66 2.74
C GLU A 200 15.56 -4.43 2.65
N VAL A 201 15.04 -3.28 2.19
CA VAL A 201 15.81 -2.03 2.15
C VAL A 201 16.28 -1.64 3.54
N LEU A 202 15.42 -1.72 4.56
CA LEU A 202 15.81 -1.43 5.95
C LEU A 202 16.87 -2.43 6.45
N ASN A 203 16.69 -3.71 6.15
CA ASN A 203 17.63 -4.76 6.53
C ASN A 203 19.04 -4.51 5.96
N GLN A 204 19.12 -4.02 4.72
CA GLN A 204 20.41 -3.65 4.10
C GLN A 204 21.02 -2.37 4.67
N LEU A 205 20.24 -1.48 5.24
CA LEU A 205 20.69 -0.20 5.82
C LEU A 205 21.04 -0.28 7.31
N THR A 206 20.64 -1.35 7.99
CA THR A 206 20.89 -1.54 9.44
C THR A 206 21.91 -2.63 9.69
N GLU A 207 22.63 -2.56 10.81
CA GLU A 207 23.62 -3.58 11.19
C GLU A 207 22.96 -4.90 11.59
N ASN A 208 21.82 -4.82 12.26
CA ASN A 208 21.09 -6.00 12.72
C ASN A 208 20.37 -6.70 11.55
N ASP A 209 20.42 -8.04 11.55
CA ASP A 209 19.67 -8.84 10.59
C ASP A 209 18.22 -8.99 11.04
N LEU A 210 17.31 -8.22 10.40
CA LEU A 210 15.87 -8.25 10.69
C LEU A 210 15.23 -9.59 10.32
N SER A 211 15.86 -10.39 9.47
CA SER A 211 15.36 -11.71 9.10
C SER A 211 15.59 -12.77 10.19
N SER A 212 16.43 -12.49 11.18
CA SER A 212 16.79 -13.46 12.26
C SER A 212 17.23 -14.81 11.70
N SER A 213 17.90 -14.84 10.56
CA SER A 213 18.30 -16.04 9.81
C SER A 213 17.15 -16.89 9.27
N LEU A 214 15.92 -16.37 9.25
CA LEU A 214 14.72 -17.03 8.72
C LEU A 214 14.48 -16.66 7.25
N LEU A 215 13.73 -17.52 6.58
CA LEU A 215 13.17 -17.24 5.27
C LEU A 215 11.76 -16.64 5.45
N ILE A 216 11.66 -15.32 5.36
CA ILE A 216 10.45 -14.57 5.63
C ILE A 216 9.76 -14.20 4.32
N ALA A 217 8.61 -14.78 4.05
CA ALA A 217 7.73 -14.36 2.96
C ALA A 217 6.66 -13.40 3.49
N GLY A 218 6.05 -12.66 2.59
CA GLY A 218 4.95 -11.79 2.98
C GLY A 218 4.35 -10.99 1.82
N THR A 219 3.39 -10.17 2.17
CA THR A 219 2.72 -9.26 1.24
C THR A 219 2.08 -8.11 2.02
N GLY A 220 1.88 -6.98 1.37
CA GLY A 220 1.19 -5.81 1.92
C GLY A 220 1.44 -4.59 1.05
N ASN A 221 0.41 -3.80 0.79
CA ASN A 221 0.58 -2.47 0.25
C ASN A 221 1.08 -1.57 1.38
N LEU A 222 2.11 -0.78 1.11
CA LEU A 222 2.70 0.13 2.07
C LEU A 222 2.35 1.58 1.69
N SER A 223 1.77 2.32 2.62
CA SER A 223 1.55 3.75 2.49
C SER A 223 2.77 4.54 2.97
N ILE A 224 2.87 5.80 2.55
CA ILE A 224 4.04 6.66 2.85
C ILE A 224 4.17 6.97 4.36
N ASP A 225 3.06 6.89 5.10
CA ASP A 225 2.98 7.00 6.56
C ASP A 225 3.27 5.68 7.30
N GLY A 226 3.67 4.63 6.58
CA GLY A 226 4.04 3.33 7.14
C GLY A 226 2.89 2.35 7.36
N ARG A 227 1.64 2.71 7.09
CA ARG A 227 0.50 1.80 7.22
C ARG A 227 0.53 0.71 6.17
N ILE A 228 0.08 -0.48 6.58
CA ILE A 228 -0.02 -1.65 5.70
C ILE A 228 -1.48 -1.90 5.40
N THR A 229 -1.84 -1.93 4.13
CA THR A 229 -3.22 -2.15 3.70
C THR A 229 -3.39 -3.51 3.03
N GLU A 230 -4.64 -3.96 3.01
CA GLU A 230 -5.05 -5.24 2.47
C GLU A 230 -4.67 -5.44 0.99
N VAL A 231 -4.52 -6.70 0.61
CA VAL A 231 -4.14 -7.12 -0.73
C VAL A 231 -4.95 -8.35 -1.16
N ASP A 232 -5.01 -8.58 -2.47
CA ASP A 232 -5.65 -9.76 -3.04
C ASP A 232 -4.69 -10.95 -3.16
N GLY A 233 -5.28 -12.14 -3.37
CA GLY A 233 -4.56 -13.36 -3.70
C GLY A 233 -3.78 -13.98 -2.54
N ILE A 234 -4.25 -13.81 -1.31
CA ILE A 234 -3.62 -14.32 -0.09
C ILE A 234 -3.36 -15.82 -0.16
N LYS A 235 -4.35 -16.60 -0.61
CA LYS A 235 -4.21 -18.06 -0.76
C LYS A 235 -3.02 -18.44 -1.64
N GLN A 236 -2.94 -17.87 -2.85
CA GLN A 236 -1.88 -18.18 -3.82
C GLN A 236 -0.51 -17.73 -3.32
N LYS A 237 -0.44 -16.60 -2.64
CA LYS A 237 0.79 -16.07 -2.05
C LYS A 237 1.31 -16.97 -0.92
N ILE A 238 0.44 -17.45 -0.04
CA ILE A 238 0.81 -18.41 1.01
C ILE A 238 1.25 -19.76 0.41
N ILE A 239 0.54 -20.25 -0.61
CA ILE A 239 0.94 -21.48 -1.31
C ILE A 239 2.32 -21.32 -1.93
N SER A 240 2.60 -20.18 -2.57
CA SER A 240 3.92 -19.86 -3.11
C SER A 240 4.99 -19.82 -2.01
N ALA A 241 4.72 -19.16 -0.88
CA ALA A 241 5.64 -19.10 0.26
C ALA A 241 5.99 -20.50 0.79
N LYS A 242 5.00 -21.36 0.98
CA LYS A 242 5.21 -22.76 1.42
C LYS A 242 6.05 -23.56 0.42
N LYS A 243 5.79 -23.39 -0.89
CA LYS A 243 6.55 -24.07 -1.94
C LYS A 243 8.03 -23.71 -1.87
N HIS A 244 8.35 -22.48 -1.45
CA HIS A 244 9.71 -22.00 -1.26
C HIS A 244 10.22 -22.20 0.17
N LYS A 245 9.49 -22.97 1.00
CA LYS A 245 9.86 -23.33 2.38
C LYS A 245 10.09 -22.10 3.29
N ALA A 246 9.29 -21.06 3.11
CA ALA A 246 9.32 -19.93 4.01
C ALA A 246 8.90 -20.35 5.42
N ASP A 247 9.64 -19.85 6.43
CA ASP A 247 9.38 -20.13 7.85
C ASP A 247 8.18 -19.33 8.35
N VAL A 248 8.06 -18.09 7.85
CA VAL A 248 7.05 -17.10 8.27
C VAL A 248 6.43 -16.43 7.07
N PHE A 249 5.14 -16.07 7.20
CA PHE A 249 4.43 -15.25 6.24
C PHE A 249 3.82 -14.02 6.91
N LEU A 250 4.30 -12.83 6.53
CA LEU A 250 3.74 -11.55 6.97
C LEU A 250 2.51 -11.20 6.13
N VAL A 251 1.43 -10.81 6.79
CA VAL A 251 0.16 -10.50 6.12
C VAL A 251 -0.49 -9.26 6.75
N PRO A 252 -1.13 -8.37 5.97
CA PRO A 252 -1.90 -7.27 6.55
C PRO A 252 -2.94 -7.79 7.55
N GLN A 253 -3.15 -7.07 8.66
CA GLN A 253 -4.10 -7.46 9.71
C GLN A 253 -5.49 -7.79 9.16
N LYS A 254 -5.98 -7.02 8.20
CA LYS A 254 -7.29 -7.26 7.57
C LYS A 254 -7.36 -8.56 6.78
N ASN A 255 -6.24 -9.01 6.22
CA ASN A 255 -6.17 -10.29 5.51
C ASN A 255 -5.94 -11.50 6.44
N TYR A 256 -5.67 -11.28 7.72
CA TYR A 256 -5.32 -12.35 8.66
C TYR A 256 -6.39 -13.45 8.77
N PRO A 257 -7.70 -13.14 8.86
CA PRO A 257 -8.74 -14.19 8.92
C PRO A 257 -8.76 -15.09 7.68
N GLU A 258 -8.48 -14.54 6.50
CA GLU A 258 -8.34 -15.30 5.26
C GLU A 258 -7.07 -16.17 5.29
N ALA A 259 -5.94 -15.57 5.68
CA ALA A 259 -4.63 -16.22 5.72
C ALA A 259 -4.61 -17.43 6.65
N LEU A 260 -5.32 -17.38 7.78
CA LEU A 260 -5.43 -18.50 8.73
C LEU A 260 -5.99 -19.76 8.10
N LYS A 261 -6.88 -19.64 7.10
CA LYS A 261 -7.45 -20.81 6.39
C LYS A 261 -6.37 -21.62 5.66
N PHE A 262 -5.23 -21.01 5.38
CA PHE A 262 -4.11 -21.59 4.63
C PHE A 262 -2.82 -21.71 5.45
N SER A 263 -2.90 -21.54 6.79
CA SER A 263 -1.74 -21.47 7.70
C SER A 263 -1.03 -22.81 7.94
N HIS A 264 -1.64 -23.95 7.57
CA HIS A 264 -1.03 -25.26 7.81
C HIS A 264 0.38 -25.33 7.20
N GLY A 265 1.39 -25.57 8.05
CA GLY A 265 2.79 -25.73 7.64
C GLY A 265 3.55 -24.41 7.43
N ILE A 266 3.01 -23.25 7.81
CA ILE A 266 3.69 -21.96 7.83
C ILE A 266 3.15 -21.06 8.95
N ARG A 267 4.01 -20.33 9.65
CA ARG A 267 3.61 -19.37 10.68
C ARG A 267 3.11 -18.08 10.02
N ILE A 268 1.84 -17.74 10.25
CA ILE A 268 1.25 -16.49 9.75
C ILE A 268 1.36 -15.42 10.83
N ILE A 269 1.88 -14.24 10.48
CA ILE A 269 2.02 -13.09 11.37
C ILE A 269 1.27 -11.91 10.75
N PRO A 270 0.17 -11.47 11.38
CA PRO A 270 -0.53 -10.27 10.96
C PRO A 270 0.31 -9.03 11.29
N VAL A 271 0.23 -7.98 10.47
CA VAL A 271 0.91 -6.70 10.67
C VAL A 271 0.00 -5.55 10.31
N ASP A 272 0.03 -4.51 11.14
CA ASP A 272 -0.80 -3.30 10.97
C ASP A 272 -0.05 -2.19 10.24
N ASP A 273 1.20 -1.97 10.64
CA ASP A 273 2.08 -0.97 10.07
C ASP A 273 3.53 -1.48 10.02
N PHE A 274 4.40 -0.67 9.45
CA PHE A 274 5.81 -1.01 9.26
C PHE A 274 6.57 -1.17 10.59
N ASP A 275 6.23 -0.39 11.60
CA ASP A 275 6.84 -0.49 12.93
C ASP A 275 6.40 -1.76 13.66
N ASP A 276 5.12 -2.12 13.54
CA ASP A 276 4.58 -3.39 14.05
C ASP A 276 5.25 -4.59 13.38
N ALA A 277 5.45 -4.52 12.06
CA ALA A 277 6.17 -5.57 11.33
C ALA A 277 7.59 -5.77 11.88
N ILE A 278 8.35 -4.68 12.05
CA ILE A 278 9.71 -4.72 12.61
C ILE A 278 9.70 -5.29 14.04
N MET A 279 8.79 -4.80 14.90
CA MET A 279 8.69 -5.28 16.30
C MET A 279 8.38 -6.77 16.37
N LYS A 280 7.54 -7.30 15.49
CA LYS A 280 7.19 -8.72 15.43
C LYS A 280 8.33 -9.57 14.90
N LEU A 281 9.12 -9.05 13.96
CA LEU A 281 10.32 -9.73 13.45
C LEU A 281 11.43 -9.83 14.51
N ILE A 282 11.67 -8.77 15.28
CA ILE A 282 12.68 -8.75 16.36
C ILE A 282 12.35 -9.77 17.47
N LYS A 283 11.08 -10.17 17.61
CA LYS A 283 10.60 -11.14 18.61
C LYS A 283 10.62 -12.59 18.12
N LEU A 284 11.05 -12.84 16.88
CA LEU A 284 11.17 -14.21 16.34
C LEU A 284 12.44 -14.91 16.81
#